data_1dc4c14044df3fc343830f761a5d7ea9
#
_entry.id   1dc4c14044df3fc343830f761a5d7ea9
#
_cell.length_a   1.000
_cell.length_b   1.000
_cell.length_c   1.000
_cell.angle_alpha   90.00
_cell.angle_beta   90.00
_cell.angle_gamma   90.00
#
_symmetry.space_group_name_H-M   'P 1'
#
loop_
_entity.id
_entity.type
_entity.pdbx_description
1 polymer ?
#
loop_
_entity_poly.entity_id
_entity_poly.type
_entity_poly.pdbx_seq_one_letter_code
_entity_poly.pdbx_strand_id
1 'polypeptide(L)'
;MKHVLWFDDNKFEAFEADAYDENIDITQAPTLQRGLDLLKQNDVHYDLMLFDANYVTRYGQASSMMLTNTIHKCCEAAGKDVPWLVFTAGAGFDGADSLDNAIPTMPWHEDLALPLWYSKQKRSDAAQLLIDIHKVIDYMDSPYRQIKNKYPDIFKLFHPDYGSILDKKNEKDIVDLIQILEDPSEHNQASHLTTVRAFLEGPLTESLVHYKIVAPNLSLNEVNYQFKNWDLQEMGVHRYIQISFDYMVRCTQDASHSGKHVTKDKLPPQVRAGIQSGTMPYLVPNIIHTLLSFLTWYLDFIQQQNSTFAHNQ
;
A
#
# COMPACT_ATOMS: atom_id res chain seq x y z
N MET A 1 14.40 17.84 -13.28
CA MET A 1 13.23 18.75 -13.24
C MET A 1 12.01 17.87 -13.38
N LYS A 2 10.98 18.03 -12.54
CA LYS A 2 9.74 17.28 -12.59
C LYS A 2 8.74 17.99 -13.50
N HIS A 3 8.03 17.26 -14.36
CA HIS A 3 7.12 17.83 -15.34
C HIS A 3 5.68 17.66 -14.90
N VAL A 4 4.96 18.78 -14.72
CA VAL A 4 3.56 18.80 -14.28
C VAL A 4 2.67 19.36 -15.36
N LEU A 5 1.61 18.63 -15.75
CA LEU A 5 0.59 19.12 -16.66
C LEU A 5 -0.57 19.72 -15.84
N TRP A 6 -0.80 21.01 -15.99
CA TRP A 6 -1.80 21.74 -15.25
C TRP A 6 -3.01 22.12 -16.12
N PHE A 7 -4.17 21.55 -15.78
CA PHE A 7 -5.46 21.83 -16.42
C PHE A 7 -6.10 23.07 -15.78
N ASP A 8 -5.84 24.22 -16.34
CA ASP A 8 -6.34 25.51 -15.87
C ASP A 8 -6.39 26.51 -17.03
N ASP A 9 -7.42 27.31 -17.11
CA ASP A 9 -7.58 28.35 -18.13
C ASP A 9 -7.07 29.73 -17.64
N ASN A 10 -6.74 29.88 -16.36
CA ASN A 10 -6.18 31.08 -15.80
C ASN A 10 -4.68 30.89 -15.51
N LYS A 11 -3.88 31.85 -15.92
CA LYS A 11 -2.48 31.89 -15.52
C LYS A 11 -2.33 32.29 -14.06
N PHE A 12 -1.42 31.61 -13.37
CA PHE A 12 -1.03 31.95 -12.01
C PHE A 12 0.50 32.07 -11.94
N GLU A 13 1.00 33.15 -12.57
CA GLU A 13 2.43 33.39 -12.81
C GLU A 13 3.30 33.29 -11.54
N ALA A 14 2.76 33.75 -10.39
CA ALA A 14 3.49 33.64 -9.13
C ALA A 14 3.71 32.19 -8.70
N PHE A 15 2.71 31.31 -8.88
CA PHE A 15 2.84 29.90 -8.56
C PHE A 15 3.77 29.18 -9.55
N GLU A 16 3.71 29.52 -10.83
CA GLU A 16 4.61 28.97 -11.85
C GLU A 16 6.07 29.34 -11.57
N ALA A 17 6.34 30.58 -11.11
CA ALA A 17 7.67 31.02 -10.72
C ALA A 17 8.18 30.28 -9.48
N ASP A 18 7.35 30.18 -8.43
CA ASP A 18 7.69 29.43 -7.21
C ASP A 18 7.93 27.93 -7.53
N ALA A 19 7.16 27.34 -8.45
CA ALA A 19 7.33 25.97 -8.90
C ALA A 19 8.67 25.76 -9.63
N TYR A 20 9.05 26.69 -10.49
CA TYR A 20 10.32 26.62 -11.21
C TYR A 20 11.52 26.66 -10.26
N ASP A 21 11.45 27.49 -9.22
CA ASP A 21 12.49 27.58 -8.17
C ASP A 21 12.62 26.25 -7.40
N GLU A 22 11.52 25.47 -7.29
CA GLU A 22 11.47 24.14 -6.68
C GLU A 22 11.75 22.99 -7.69
N ASN A 23 12.34 23.28 -8.88
CA ASN A 23 12.61 22.30 -9.95
C ASN A 23 11.37 21.59 -10.51
N ILE A 24 10.23 22.25 -10.53
CA ILE A 24 8.99 21.80 -11.14
C ILE A 24 8.73 22.65 -12.40
N ASP A 25 8.62 21.97 -13.55
CA ASP A 25 8.27 22.59 -14.83
C ASP A 25 6.77 22.38 -15.09
N ILE A 26 6.01 23.48 -15.13
CA ILE A 26 4.56 23.45 -15.29
C ILE A 26 4.21 23.74 -16.75
N THR A 27 3.58 22.77 -17.41
CA THR A 27 2.95 22.96 -18.72
C THR A 27 1.45 23.18 -18.50
N GLN A 28 0.97 24.39 -18.84
CA GLN A 28 -0.45 24.70 -18.71
C GLN A 28 -1.26 24.21 -19.92
N ALA A 29 -2.41 23.58 -19.64
CA ALA A 29 -3.40 23.21 -20.62
C ALA A 29 -4.68 24.06 -20.44
N PRO A 30 -4.87 25.14 -21.23
CA PRO A 30 -6.02 26.03 -21.05
C PRO A 30 -7.34 25.43 -21.54
N THR A 31 -7.34 24.27 -22.19
CA THR A 31 -8.53 23.52 -22.59
C THR A 31 -8.29 22.02 -22.42
N LEU A 32 -9.35 21.27 -22.06
CA LEU A 32 -9.28 19.82 -21.91
C LEU A 32 -8.71 19.15 -23.17
N GLN A 33 -9.15 19.59 -24.35
CA GLN A 33 -8.64 19.03 -25.61
C GLN A 33 -7.13 19.24 -25.75
N ARG A 34 -6.63 20.44 -25.39
CA ARG A 34 -5.19 20.70 -25.43
C ARG A 34 -4.42 19.80 -24.46
N GLY A 35 -4.94 19.59 -23.25
CA GLY A 35 -4.32 18.68 -22.28
C GLY A 35 -4.31 17.23 -22.77
N LEU A 36 -5.41 16.75 -23.34
CA LEU A 36 -5.49 15.41 -23.92
C LEU A 36 -4.52 15.24 -25.11
N ASP A 37 -4.34 16.28 -25.92
CA ASP A 37 -3.38 16.25 -27.04
C ASP A 37 -1.94 16.20 -26.53
N LEU A 38 -1.63 16.94 -25.45
CA LEU A 38 -0.31 16.91 -24.80
C LEU A 38 -0.01 15.53 -24.18
N LEU A 39 -0.99 14.92 -23.51
CA LEU A 39 -0.83 13.58 -22.90
C LEU A 39 -0.59 12.48 -23.96
N LYS A 40 -1.07 12.65 -25.19
CA LYS A 40 -0.88 11.71 -26.29
C LYS A 40 0.44 11.91 -27.05
N GLN A 41 1.16 13.00 -26.80
CA GLN A 41 2.45 13.25 -27.42
C GLN A 41 3.51 12.37 -26.77
N ASN A 42 4.19 11.55 -27.57
CA ASN A 42 5.21 10.61 -27.07
C ASN A 42 6.50 11.30 -26.59
N ASP A 43 6.68 12.56 -26.92
CA ASP A 43 7.93 13.30 -26.71
C ASP A 43 8.03 13.95 -25.31
N VAL A 44 6.92 14.12 -24.60
CA VAL A 44 6.86 14.73 -23.28
C VAL A 44 6.23 13.76 -22.29
N HIS A 45 6.97 13.48 -21.23
CA HIS A 45 6.50 12.70 -20.11
C HIS A 45 6.10 13.63 -18.98
N TYR A 46 4.86 13.53 -18.50
CA TYR A 46 4.39 14.24 -17.33
C TYR A 46 4.44 13.31 -16.11
N ASP A 47 5.03 13.78 -15.03
CA ASP A 47 5.18 13.06 -13.77
C ASP A 47 3.94 13.19 -12.88
N LEU A 48 3.16 14.27 -13.07
CA LEU A 48 1.94 14.54 -12.30
C LEU A 48 0.97 15.41 -13.13
N MET A 49 -0.33 15.24 -12.91
CA MET A 49 -1.39 16.12 -13.42
C MET A 49 -1.95 16.97 -12.28
N LEU A 50 -2.18 18.26 -12.55
CA LEU A 50 -2.81 19.18 -11.63
C LEU A 50 -4.13 19.69 -12.23
N PHE A 51 -5.22 19.64 -11.47
CA PHE A 51 -6.54 20.03 -11.96
C PHE A 51 -7.09 21.23 -11.21
N ASP A 52 -7.58 22.24 -11.94
CA ASP A 52 -8.54 23.19 -11.36
C ASP A 52 -9.95 22.61 -11.42
N ALA A 53 -10.60 22.47 -10.27
CA ALA A 53 -11.96 21.98 -10.22
C ALA A 53 -12.96 22.91 -10.97
N ASN A 54 -12.71 24.22 -10.98
CA ASN A 54 -13.56 25.20 -11.68
C ASN A 54 -13.39 25.17 -13.20
N TYR A 55 -12.24 24.77 -13.69
CA TYR A 55 -11.97 24.61 -15.12
C TYR A 55 -12.95 23.66 -15.81
N VAL A 56 -13.26 22.55 -15.15
CA VAL A 56 -14.16 21.51 -15.65
C VAL A 56 -15.63 21.95 -15.65
N THR A 57 -15.97 22.99 -14.88
CA THR A 57 -17.37 23.37 -14.58
C THR A 57 -17.89 24.52 -15.42
N ARG A 58 -17.08 25.17 -16.22
CA ARG A 58 -17.50 26.36 -17.02
C ARG A 58 -18.57 26.12 -18.09
N TYR A 59 -18.89 24.86 -18.42
CA TYR A 59 -19.91 24.52 -19.39
C TYR A 59 -21.30 24.22 -18.79
N GLY A 60 -21.63 24.84 -17.64
CA GLY A 60 -23.03 25.04 -17.27
C GLY A 60 -23.58 24.31 -16.07
N GLN A 61 -22.91 23.31 -15.51
CA GLN A 61 -23.27 22.71 -14.21
C GLN A 61 -22.04 22.07 -13.57
N ALA A 62 -21.54 22.66 -12.50
CA ALA A 62 -20.54 22.06 -11.64
C ALA A 62 -21.13 20.80 -11.02
N SER A 63 -20.64 19.63 -11.40
CA SER A 63 -20.96 18.40 -10.69
C SER A 63 -19.68 17.63 -10.37
N SER A 64 -19.65 17.04 -9.20
CA SER A 64 -18.61 16.11 -8.76
C SER A 64 -18.26 15.07 -9.84
N MET A 65 -19.29 14.58 -10.54
CA MET A 65 -19.16 13.61 -11.62
C MET A 65 -18.34 14.15 -12.83
N MET A 66 -18.38 15.46 -13.11
CA MET A 66 -17.63 16.04 -14.23
C MET A 66 -16.12 16.08 -13.97
N LEU A 67 -15.72 16.45 -12.75
CA LEU A 67 -14.32 16.45 -12.36
C LEU A 67 -13.74 15.03 -12.39
N THR A 68 -14.41 14.07 -11.77
CA THR A 68 -14.01 12.66 -11.77
C THR A 68 -13.90 12.09 -13.18
N ASN A 69 -14.90 12.34 -14.05
CA ASN A 69 -14.87 11.88 -15.44
C ASN A 69 -13.74 12.53 -16.25
N THR A 70 -13.40 13.79 -15.97
CA THR A 70 -12.30 14.47 -16.64
C THR A 70 -10.96 13.89 -16.23
N ILE A 71 -10.75 13.68 -14.93
CA ILE A 71 -9.56 13.03 -14.39
C ILE A 71 -9.40 11.65 -15.04
N HIS A 72 -10.46 10.84 -15.06
CA HIS A 72 -10.44 9.50 -15.65
C HIS A 72 -10.02 9.52 -17.12
N LYS A 73 -10.61 10.41 -17.95
CA LYS A 73 -10.23 10.58 -19.36
C LYS A 73 -8.77 10.98 -19.54
N CYS A 74 -8.24 11.83 -18.66
CA CYS A 74 -6.84 12.24 -18.71
C CYS A 74 -5.90 11.08 -18.31
N CYS A 75 -6.26 10.29 -17.30
CA CYS A 75 -5.52 9.09 -16.91
C CYS A 75 -5.50 8.05 -18.06
N GLU A 76 -6.65 7.80 -18.71
CA GLU A 76 -6.72 6.92 -19.88
C GLU A 76 -5.84 7.43 -21.04
N ALA A 77 -5.88 8.75 -21.30
CA ALA A 77 -5.08 9.36 -22.37
C ALA A 77 -3.58 9.31 -22.10
N ALA A 78 -3.16 9.36 -20.85
CA ALA A 78 -1.78 9.23 -20.44
C ALA A 78 -1.23 7.80 -20.65
N GLY A 79 -2.10 6.80 -20.77
CA GLY A 79 -1.73 5.40 -21.01
C GLY A 79 -0.94 4.74 -19.88
N LYS A 80 -0.86 5.38 -18.72
CA LYS A 80 -0.18 4.92 -17.50
C LYS A 80 -0.77 5.60 -16.27
N ASP A 81 -0.39 5.07 -15.12
CA ASP A 81 -0.84 5.53 -13.82
C ASP A 81 -0.12 6.83 -13.42
N VAL A 82 -0.47 7.95 -14.05
CA VAL A 82 0.06 9.29 -13.72
C VAL A 82 -0.74 9.83 -12.53
N PRO A 83 -0.10 10.17 -11.40
CA PRO A 83 -0.78 10.73 -10.26
C PRO A 83 -1.32 12.12 -10.55
N TRP A 84 -2.31 12.52 -9.76
CA TRP A 84 -2.93 13.82 -9.91
C TRP A 84 -3.28 14.45 -8.55
N LEU A 85 -3.35 15.76 -8.52
CA LEU A 85 -3.79 16.58 -7.40
C LEU A 85 -4.77 17.65 -7.88
N VAL A 86 -5.52 18.26 -6.95
CA VAL A 86 -6.48 19.32 -7.26
C VAL A 86 -6.02 20.63 -6.60
N PHE A 87 -5.91 21.69 -7.42
CA PHE A 87 -5.55 23.03 -6.99
C PHE A 87 -6.57 24.04 -7.53
N THR A 88 -7.44 24.54 -6.68
CA THR A 88 -8.61 25.30 -7.11
C THR A 88 -8.92 26.48 -6.20
N ALA A 89 -9.65 27.46 -6.70
CA ALA A 89 -10.16 28.57 -5.90
C ALA A 89 -11.35 28.16 -4.99
N GLY A 90 -11.89 26.95 -5.13
CA GLY A 90 -12.95 26.41 -4.28
C GLY A 90 -14.34 27.01 -4.49
N ALA A 91 -14.51 27.92 -5.44
CA ALA A 91 -15.81 28.57 -5.68
C ALA A 91 -16.75 27.66 -6.51
N GLY A 92 -17.94 27.37 -5.98
CA GLY A 92 -19.01 26.68 -6.72
C GLY A 92 -19.36 25.27 -6.24
N PHE A 93 -18.72 24.80 -5.16
CA PHE A 93 -19.00 23.50 -4.55
C PHE A 93 -19.51 23.71 -3.12
N ASP A 94 -20.83 23.75 -2.93
CA ASP A 94 -21.47 23.92 -1.63
C ASP A 94 -22.38 22.72 -1.30
N GLY A 95 -22.43 22.33 -0.03
CA GLY A 95 -23.32 21.29 0.48
C GLY A 95 -22.95 19.86 0.06
N ALA A 96 -23.93 19.13 -0.49
CA ALA A 96 -23.74 17.71 -0.88
C ALA A 96 -22.75 17.53 -2.04
N ASP A 97 -22.50 18.58 -2.82
CA ASP A 97 -21.52 18.63 -3.91
C ASP A 97 -20.19 19.26 -3.47
N SER A 98 -19.87 19.20 -2.17
CA SER A 98 -18.57 19.69 -1.68
C SER A 98 -17.41 19.04 -2.41
N LEU A 99 -16.29 19.77 -2.57
CA LEU A 99 -15.07 19.22 -3.19
C LEU A 99 -14.61 17.93 -2.51
N ASP A 100 -14.75 17.83 -1.20
CA ASP A 100 -14.36 16.64 -0.43
C ASP A 100 -15.17 15.39 -0.83
N ASN A 101 -16.42 15.56 -1.28
CA ASN A 101 -17.25 14.46 -1.80
C ASN A 101 -17.03 14.20 -3.29
N ALA A 102 -16.51 15.20 -4.01
CA ALA A 102 -16.31 15.14 -5.47
C ALA A 102 -15.00 14.48 -5.88
N ILE A 103 -13.97 14.54 -5.02
CA ILE A 103 -12.63 14.09 -5.32
C ILE A 103 -12.45 12.68 -4.79
N PRO A 104 -12.18 11.66 -5.64
CA PRO A 104 -11.91 10.32 -5.16
C PRO A 104 -10.60 10.29 -4.37
N THR A 105 -10.63 9.61 -3.24
CA THR A 105 -9.41 9.35 -2.47
C THR A 105 -8.56 8.34 -3.22
N MET A 106 -7.30 8.68 -3.46
CA MET A 106 -6.33 7.83 -4.14
C MET A 106 -5.28 7.32 -3.14
N PRO A 107 -4.58 6.21 -3.43
CA PRO A 107 -3.59 5.64 -2.51
C PRO A 107 -2.55 6.65 -2.01
N TRP A 108 -2.09 7.58 -2.84
CA TRP A 108 -1.14 8.61 -2.41
C TRP A 108 -1.74 9.63 -1.44
N HIS A 109 -3.05 9.89 -1.46
CA HIS A 109 -3.69 10.74 -0.45
C HIS A 109 -3.64 10.06 0.92
N GLU A 110 -3.95 8.77 1.00
CA GLU A 110 -3.95 8.01 2.25
C GLU A 110 -2.53 7.73 2.77
N ASP A 111 -1.66 7.21 1.90
CA ASP A 111 -0.31 6.77 2.28
C ASP A 111 0.61 7.93 2.66
N LEU A 112 0.39 9.11 2.07
CA LEU A 112 1.16 10.34 2.36
C LEU A 112 0.41 11.32 3.27
N ALA A 113 -0.82 10.99 3.70
CA ALA A 113 -1.70 11.87 4.49
C ALA A 113 -1.89 13.25 3.86
N LEU A 114 -2.18 13.28 2.55
CA LEU A 114 -2.36 14.51 1.78
C LEU A 114 -3.82 14.99 1.85
N PRO A 115 -4.06 16.31 1.76
CA PRO A 115 -5.40 16.84 1.55
C PRO A 115 -5.91 16.43 0.15
N LEU A 116 -7.23 16.32 0.01
CA LEU A 116 -7.85 16.02 -1.29
C LEU A 116 -7.70 17.15 -2.30
N TRP A 117 -7.62 18.39 -1.82
CA TRP A 117 -7.43 19.58 -2.66
C TRP A 117 -6.69 20.70 -1.93
N TYR A 118 -6.11 21.62 -2.71
CA TYR A 118 -5.38 22.80 -2.24
C TYR A 118 -6.06 24.08 -2.74
N SER A 119 -6.09 25.13 -1.91
CA SER A 119 -6.73 26.38 -2.24
C SER A 119 -5.80 27.37 -2.90
N LYS A 120 -6.15 27.88 -4.10
CA LYS A 120 -5.45 28.97 -4.76
C LYS A 120 -5.51 30.30 -3.99
N GLN A 121 -6.48 30.43 -3.10
CA GLN A 121 -6.69 31.64 -2.30
C GLN A 121 -5.79 31.69 -1.07
N LYS A 122 -5.18 30.56 -0.68
CA LYS A 122 -4.28 30.46 0.47
C LYS A 122 -2.85 30.24 0.01
N ARG A 123 -1.98 31.20 0.30
CA ARG A 123 -0.55 31.10 -0.03
C ARG A 123 0.13 29.89 0.64
N SER A 124 -0.33 29.53 1.86
CA SER A 124 0.15 28.33 2.56
C SER A 124 -0.15 27.05 1.79
N ASP A 125 -1.33 26.94 1.18
CA ASP A 125 -1.73 25.76 0.43
C ASP A 125 -0.94 25.64 -0.88
N ALA A 126 -0.66 26.77 -1.55
CA ALA A 126 0.20 26.77 -2.74
C ALA A 126 1.63 26.32 -2.42
N ALA A 127 2.24 26.81 -1.32
CA ALA A 127 3.56 26.37 -0.87
C ALA A 127 3.55 24.88 -0.47
N GLN A 128 2.51 24.42 0.25
CA GLN A 128 2.37 23.02 0.63
C GLN A 128 2.19 22.11 -0.59
N LEU A 129 1.44 22.54 -1.59
CA LEU A 129 1.25 21.82 -2.84
C LEU A 129 2.58 21.51 -3.54
N LEU A 130 3.50 22.47 -3.63
CA LEU A 130 4.82 22.24 -4.25
C LEU A 130 5.61 21.16 -3.53
N ILE A 131 5.58 21.15 -2.19
CA ILE A 131 6.20 20.10 -1.37
C ILE A 131 5.53 18.75 -1.66
N ASP A 132 4.21 18.72 -1.74
CA ASP A 132 3.46 17.48 -1.89
C ASP A 132 3.52 16.94 -3.33
N ILE A 133 3.69 17.77 -4.36
CA ILE A 133 4.03 17.33 -5.73
C ILE A 133 5.31 16.48 -5.71
N HIS A 134 6.36 16.94 -5.02
CA HIS A 134 7.59 16.16 -4.89
C HIS A 134 7.35 14.82 -4.19
N LYS A 135 6.62 14.84 -3.05
CA LYS A 135 6.31 13.62 -2.30
C LYS A 135 5.53 12.60 -3.14
N VAL A 136 4.52 13.07 -3.90
CA VAL A 136 3.70 12.19 -4.74
C VAL A 136 4.54 11.57 -5.84
N ILE A 137 5.35 12.35 -6.55
CA ILE A 137 6.21 11.82 -7.62
C ILE A 137 7.22 10.81 -7.06
N ASP A 138 7.87 11.14 -5.93
CA ASP A 138 8.82 10.24 -5.27
C ASP A 138 8.14 8.96 -4.75
N TYR A 139 6.90 9.07 -4.25
CA TYR A 139 6.07 7.92 -3.87
C TYR A 139 5.75 7.02 -5.07
N MET A 140 5.40 7.60 -6.23
CA MET A 140 5.09 6.83 -7.44
C MET A 140 6.26 5.97 -7.91
N ASP A 141 7.49 6.47 -7.75
CA ASP A 141 8.73 5.77 -8.10
C ASP A 141 9.27 4.91 -6.95
N SER A 142 8.65 4.95 -5.79
CA SER A 142 9.16 4.27 -4.60
C SER A 142 9.06 2.73 -4.72
N PRO A 143 10.04 1.99 -4.19
CA PRO A 143 9.94 0.53 -4.06
C PRO A 143 8.70 0.09 -3.28
N TYR A 144 8.27 0.88 -2.31
CA TYR A 144 7.06 0.65 -1.53
C TYR A 144 5.82 0.51 -2.42
N ARG A 145 5.58 1.49 -3.31
CA ARG A 145 4.44 1.44 -4.23
C ARG A 145 4.56 0.33 -5.26
N GLN A 146 5.76 0.10 -5.79
CA GLN A 146 6.01 -1.01 -6.72
C GLN A 146 5.64 -2.36 -6.10
N ILE A 147 6.00 -2.56 -4.84
CA ILE A 147 5.65 -3.75 -4.07
C ILE A 147 4.12 -3.85 -3.87
N LYS A 148 3.45 -2.76 -3.49
CA LYS A 148 1.98 -2.76 -3.32
C LYS A 148 1.28 -3.13 -4.63
N ASN A 149 1.73 -2.61 -5.75
CA ASN A 149 1.16 -2.92 -7.07
C ASN A 149 1.42 -4.38 -7.48
N LYS A 150 2.56 -4.95 -7.09
CA LYS A 150 2.93 -6.33 -7.43
C LYS A 150 2.20 -7.36 -6.56
N TYR A 151 1.86 -7.01 -5.32
CA TYR A 151 1.23 -7.90 -4.33
C TYR A 151 -0.09 -7.32 -3.78
N PRO A 152 -1.04 -6.87 -4.63
CA PRO A 152 -2.20 -6.10 -4.18
C PRO A 152 -3.07 -6.86 -3.17
N ASP A 153 -3.19 -8.18 -3.29
CA ASP A 153 -4.01 -8.99 -2.39
C ASP A 153 -3.49 -9.03 -0.97
N ILE A 154 -2.16 -8.98 -0.78
CA ILE A 154 -1.55 -8.91 0.56
C ILE A 154 -1.92 -7.59 1.25
N PHE A 155 -1.92 -6.48 0.51
CA PHE A 155 -2.18 -5.16 1.08
C PHE A 155 -3.66 -4.89 1.38
N LYS A 156 -4.59 -5.69 0.84
CA LYS A 156 -6.00 -5.70 1.24
C LYS A 156 -6.19 -6.01 2.72
N LEU A 157 -5.27 -6.77 3.35
CA LEU A 157 -5.31 -7.07 4.78
C LEU A 157 -5.26 -5.82 5.68
N PHE A 158 -4.68 -4.73 5.18
CA PHE A 158 -4.51 -3.46 5.89
C PHE A 158 -5.58 -2.42 5.52
N HIS A 159 -6.40 -2.69 4.50
CA HIS A 159 -7.34 -1.72 3.96
C HIS A 159 -8.69 -1.76 4.70
N PRO A 160 -9.29 -0.59 5.06
CA PRO A 160 -10.58 -0.52 5.77
C PRO A 160 -11.71 -1.25 5.05
N ASP A 161 -11.78 -1.19 3.72
CA ASP A 161 -12.81 -1.84 2.92
C ASP A 161 -12.85 -3.37 3.10
N TYR A 162 -11.74 -3.95 3.55
CA TYR A 162 -11.61 -5.38 3.83
C TYR A 162 -11.61 -5.69 5.34
N GLY A 163 -11.96 -4.68 6.19
CA GLY A 163 -12.10 -4.82 7.63
C GLY A 163 -10.80 -4.62 8.41
N SER A 164 -9.74 -4.09 7.80
CA SER A 164 -8.43 -3.87 8.48
C SER A 164 -7.99 -5.09 9.28
N ILE A 165 -7.92 -6.26 8.61
CA ILE A 165 -7.59 -7.55 9.24
C ILE A 165 -6.25 -7.50 9.98
N LEU A 166 -5.30 -6.72 9.46
CA LEU A 166 -4.05 -6.35 10.11
C LEU A 166 -4.00 -4.84 10.32
N ASP A 167 -3.38 -4.40 11.40
CA ASP A 167 -3.21 -2.97 11.69
C ASP A 167 -2.28 -2.31 10.66
N LYS A 168 -2.69 -1.16 10.11
CA LYS A 168 -1.95 -0.38 9.11
C LYS A 168 -0.50 -0.09 9.51
N LYS A 169 -0.22 0.08 10.81
CA LYS A 169 1.16 0.31 11.30
C LYS A 169 2.14 -0.84 10.95
N ASN A 170 1.62 -2.06 10.72
CA ASN A 170 2.42 -3.24 10.41
C ASN A 170 2.61 -3.46 8.89
N GLU A 171 2.05 -2.59 8.05
CA GLU A 171 2.18 -2.68 6.59
C GLU A 171 3.64 -2.59 6.15
N LYS A 172 4.42 -1.75 6.83
CA LYS A 172 5.85 -1.61 6.56
C LYS A 172 6.62 -2.91 6.77
N ASP A 173 6.29 -3.70 7.77
CA ASP A 173 6.97 -4.97 8.03
C ASP A 173 6.81 -5.94 6.84
N ILE A 174 5.65 -5.96 6.21
CA ILE A 174 5.40 -6.76 5.01
C ILE A 174 6.18 -6.22 3.81
N VAL A 175 6.24 -4.90 3.63
CA VAL A 175 7.05 -4.28 2.57
C VAL A 175 8.51 -4.65 2.73
N ASP A 176 9.07 -4.53 3.94
CA ASP A 176 10.46 -4.87 4.24
C ASP A 176 10.74 -6.37 3.95
N LEU A 177 9.81 -7.28 4.29
CA LEU A 177 9.93 -8.70 3.99
C LEU A 177 9.89 -8.99 2.49
N ILE A 178 9.06 -8.28 1.72
CA ILE A 178 9.01 -8.44 0.26
C ILE A 178 10.27 -7.87 -0.38
N GLN A 179 10.81 -6.76 0.12
CA GLN A 179 12.10 -6.23 -0.36
C GLN A 179 13.22 -7.25 -0.18
N ILE A 180 13.30 -7.91 0.99
CA ILE A 180 14.24 -9.00 1.22
C ILE A 180 14.05 -10.15 0.21
N LEU A 181 12.80 -10.48 -0.11
CA LEU A 181 12.49 -11.53 -1.08
C LEU A 181 12.97 -11.16 -2.50
N GLU A 182 12.87 -9.88 -2.87
CA GLU A 182 13.22 -9.39 -4.20
C GLU A 182 14.71 -9.08 -4.37
N ASP A 183 15.47 -8.96 -3.28
CA ASP A 183 16.91 -8.75 -3.31
C ASP A 183 17.68 -10.04 -2.98
N PRO A 184 18.24 -10.73 -4.00
CA PRO A 184 19.00 -11.96 -3.76
C PRO A 184 20.21 -11.78 -2.84
N SER A 185 20.75 -10.57 -2.68
CA SER A 185 21.90 -10.30 -1.78
C SER A 185 21.51 -10.45 -0.31
N GLU A 186 20.22 -10.27 0.03
CA GLU A 186 19.68 -10.37 1.37
C GLU A 186 19.35 -11.83 1.79
N HIS A 187 19.25 -12.78 0.85
CA HIS A 187 18.77 -14.13 1.12
C HIS A 187 19.65 -14.94 2.08
N ASN A 188 20.91 -14.56 2.24
CA ASN A 188 21.87 -15.26 3.12
C ASN A 188 21.92 -14.69 4.54
N GLN A 189 21.01 -13.79 4.91
CA GLN A 189 20.97 -13.17 6.24
C GLN A 189 19.95 -13.85 7.15
N ALA A 190 20.43 -14.64 8.11
CA ALA A 190 19.58 -15.34 9.08
C ALA A 190 18.76 -14.37 9.99
N SER A 191 19.18 -13.10 10.09
CA SER A 191 18.46 -12.05 10.81
C SER A 191 17.04 -11.83 10.27
N HIS A 192 16.81 -12.05 8.99
CA HIS A 192 15.49 -11.91 8.37
C HIS A 192 14.45 -12.89 8.91
N LEU A 193 14.88 -14.05 9.37
CA LEU A 193 13.98 -14.98 10.07
C LEU A 193 13.49 -14.42 11.40
N THR A 194 14.26 -13.55 12.04
CA THR A 194 13.81 -12.82 13.25
C THR A 194 12.71 -11.81 12.93
N THR A 195 12.80 -11.13 11.77
CA THR A 195 11.74 -10.22 11.29
C THR A 195 10.45 -10.99 11.00
N VAL A 196 10.53 -12.12 10.28
CA VAL A 196 9.37 -13.00 10.07
C VAL A 196 8.78 -13.45 11.40
N ARG A 197 9.62 -13.84 12.36
CA ARG A 197 9.16 -14.28 13.67
C ARG A 197 8.43 -13.16 14.43
N ALA A 198 8.98 -11.95 14.46
CA ALA A 198 8.35 -10.80 15.09
C ALA A 198 6.96 -10.53 14.52
N PHE A 199 6.82 -10.65 13.19
CA PHE A 199 5.52 -10.51 12.53
C PHE A 199 4.54 -11.63 12.94
N LEU A 200 4.99 -12.88 13.04
CA LEU A 200 4.15 -13.99 13.49
C LEU A 200 3.72 -13.84 14.97
N GLU A 201 4.65 -13.43 15.86
CA GLU A 201 4.41 -13.28 17.31
C GLU A 201 3.53 -12.08 17.65
N GLY A 202 3.65 -10.97 16.92
CA GLY A 202 2.90 -9.74 17.13
C GLY A 202 1.69 -9.65 16.19
N PRO A 203 1.83 -8.95 15.05
CA PRO A 203 0.70 -8.58 14.20
C PRO A 203 -0.23 -9.74 13.82
N LEU A 204 0.34 -10.88 13.42
CA LEU A 204 -0.47 -12.02 12.99
C LEU A 204 -1.18 -12.68 14.17
N THR A 205 -0.48 -12.90 15.29
CA THR A 205 -1.09 -13.48 16.50
C THR A 205 -2.18 -12.58 17.06
N GLU A 206 -1.97 -11.26 17.11
CA GLU A 206 -2.99 -10.30 17.54
C GLU A 206 -4.25 -10.40 16.67
N SER A 207 -4.09 -10.49 15.35
CA SER A 207 -5.20 -10.67 14.43
C SER A 207 -5.91 -12.02 14.62
N LEU A 208 -5.18 -13.13 14.76
CA LEU A 208 -5.75 -14.45 15.03
C LEU A 208 -6.58 -14.48 16.32
N VAL A 209 -6.15 -13.77 17.37
CA VAL A 209 -6.90 -13.60 18.63
C VAL A 209 -8.13 -12.74 18.42
N HIS A 210 -8.01 -11.62 17.69
CA HIS A 210 -9.14 -10.72 17.38
C HIS A 210 -10.28 -11.46 16.71
N TYR A 211 -9.96 -12.30 15.72
CA TYR A 211 -10.94 -13.13 14.99
C TYR A 211 -11.27 -14.44 15.71
N LYS A 212 -10.86 -14.63 16.97
CA LYS A 212 -11.16 -15.79 17.82
C LYS A 212 -10.72 -17.13 17.24
N ILE A 213 -9.69 -17.11 16.40
CA ILE A 213 -9.09 -18.32 15.83
C ILE A 213 -8.20 -19.01 16.87
N VAL A 214 -7.53 -18.24 17.70
CA VAL A 214 -6.72 -18.73 18.81
C VAL A 214 -7.08 -18.00 20.11
N ALA A 215 -6.77 -18.62 21.27
CA ALA A 215 -6.98 -17.99 22.56
C ALA A 215 -5.98 -16.83 22.80
N PRO A 216 -6.34 -15.83 23.64
CA PRO A 216 -5.43 -14.75 24.00
C PRO A 216 -4.29 -15.21 24.91
N ASN A 217 -3.22 -14.39 24.98
CA ASN A 217 -2.08 -14.57 25.89
C ASN A 217 -1.27 -15.87 25.69
N LEU A 218 -1.25 -16.37 24.48
CA LEU A 218 -0.45 -17.55 24.12
C LEU A 218 0.89 -17.14 23.54
N SER A 219 1.93 -17.93 23.83
CA SER A 219 3.19 -17.88 23.09
C SER A 219 2.98 -18.38 21.65
N LEU A 220 3.85 -18.00 20.71
CA LEU A 220 3.76 -18.45 19.32
C LEU A 220 3.75 -20.00 19.19
N ASN A 221 4.45 -20.71 20.07
CA ASN A 221 4.43 -22.18 20.09
C ASN A 221 3.06 -22.74 20.51
N GLU A 222 2.39 -22.10 21.47
CA GLU A 222 1.04 -22.48 21.89
C GLU A 222 0.02 -22.12 20.83
N VAL A 223 0.16 -20.97 20.16
CA VAL A 223 -0.63 -20.59 18.98
C VAL A 223 -0.48 -21.66 17.90
N ASN A 224 0.76 -22.08 17.57
CA ASN A 224 1.01 -23.13 16.60
C ASN A 224 0.40 -24.47 17.02
N TYR A 225 0.45 -24.80 18.31
CA TYR A 225 -0.19 -26.02 18.84
C TYR A 225 -1.71 -25.96 18.68
N GLN A 226 -2.36 -24.85 19.06
CA GLN A 226 -3.80 -24.66 18.87
C GLN A 226 -4.18 -24.70 17.38
N PHE A 227 -3.41 -24.02 16.54
CA PHE A 227 -3.66 -24.00 15.10
C PHE A 227 -3.59 -25.38 14.46
N LYS A 228 -2.70 -26.26 14.93
CA LYS A 228 -2.61 -27.65 14.47
C LYS A 228 -3.75 -28.54 14.92
N ASN A 229 -4.26 -28.32 16.13
CA ASN A 229 -5.27 -29.15 16.76
C ASN A 229 -6.68 -28.60 16.57
N TRP A 230 -6.80 -27.42 16.01
CA TRP A 230 -8.06 -26.82 15.66
C TRP A 230 -8.73 -27.69 14.60
N ASP A 231 -10.00 -28.07 14.80
CA ASP A 231 -10.74 -28.88 13.82
C ASP A 231 -11.12 -28.02 12.61
N LEU A 232 -10.13 -27.82 11.75
CA LEU A 232 -10.15 -26.85 10.66
C LEU A 232 -10.93 -27.39 9.45
N GLN A 233 -11.23 -28.68 9.39
CA GLN A 233 -11.96 -29.26 8.27
C GLN A 233 -13.41 -28.74 8.26
N GLU A 234 -14.03 -28.58 9.41
CA GLU A 234 -15.37 -27.99 9.54
C GLU A 234 -15.40 -26.50 9.15
N MET A 235 -14.26 -25.81 9.27
CA MET A 235 -14.12 -24.38 8.93
C MET A 235 -13.53 -24.13 7.53
N GLY A 236 -13.27 -25.19 6.75
CA GLY A 236 -12.73 -25.09 5.40
C GLY A 236 -11.22 -24.82 5.31
N VAL A 237 -10.47 -24.96 6.41
CA VAL A 237 -9.02 -24.78 6.40
C VAL A 237 -8.31 -26.05 5.96
N HIS A 238 -7.54 -25.96 4.89
CA HIS A 238 -6.81 -27.08 4.36
C HIS A 238 -5.57 -27.42 5.21
N ARG A 239 -5.26 -28.72 5.32
CA ARG A 239 -4.12 -29.22 6.10
C ARG A 239 -2.77 -28.59 5.71
N TYR A 240 -2.60 -28.21 4.45
CA TYR A 240 -1.35 -27.56 4.01
C TYR A 240 -1.13 -26.20 4.68
N ILE A 241 -2.20 -25.46 5.04
CA ILE A 241 -2.09 -24.18 5.76
C ILE A 241 -1.54 -24.40 7.17
N GLN A 242 -2.00 -25.45 7.86
CA GLN A 242 -1.46 -25.84 9.17
C GLN A 242 0.02 -26.21 9.08
N ILE A 243 0.39 -26.96 8.05
CA ILE A 243 1.79 -27.37 7.80
C ILE A 243 2.63 -26.14 7.49
N SER A 244 2.13 -25.20 6.70
CA SER A 244 2.83 -23.96 6.36
C SER A 244 3.09 -23.10 7.59
N PHE A 245 2.09 -22.96 8.47
CA PHE A 245 2.23 -22.22 9.72
C PHE A 245 3.26 -22.89 10.65
N ASP A 246 3.16 -24.20 10.86
CA ASP A 246 4.15 -24.97 11.66
C ASP A 246 5.57 -24.84 11.10
N TYR A 247 5.72 -24.90 9.77
CA TYR A 247 7.01 -24.73 9.11
C TYR A 247 7.61 -23.36 9.40
N MET A 248 6.83 -22.29 9.23
CA MET A 248 7.30 -20.92 9.54
C MET A 248 7.70 -20.78 11.00
N VAL A 249 6.88 -21.25 11.94
CA VAL A 249 7.17 -21.15 13.38
C VAL A 249 8.46 -21.88 13.73
N ARG A 250 8.65 -23.10 13.23
CA ARG A 250 9.87 -23.89 13.51
C ARG A 250 11.12 -23.28 12.92
N CYS A 251 11.07 -22.85 11.65
CA CYS A 251 12.23 -22.26 10.99
C CYS A 251 12.67 -20.94 11.63
N THR A 252 11.71 -20.12 12.10
CA THR A 252 12.00 -18.84 12.74
C THR A 252 12.40 -18.98 14.22
N GLN A 253 12.02 -20.06 14.87
CA GLN A 253 12.36 -20.31 16.28
C GLN A 253 13.87 -20.42 16.51
N ASP A 254 14.60 -21.03 15.60
CA ASP A 254 16.05 -21.21 15.72
C ASP A 254 16.83 -19.90 15.49
N ALA A 255 16.27 -18.99 14.71
CA ALA A 255 16.89 -17.70 14.41
C ALA A 255 16.87 -16.73 15.61
N SER A 256 15.85 -16.82 16.47
CA SER A 256 15.60 -15.85 17.56
C SER A 256 16.31 -16.18 18.87
N HIS A 257 16.78 -17.41 19.08
CA HIS A 257 17.40 -17.83 20.33
C HIS A 257 18.91 -17.98 20.21
N SER A 258 19.63 -16.98 20.72
CA SER A 258 21.05 -17.07 20.99
C SER A 258 21.32 -18.11 22.10
N GLY A 259 21.44 -19.37 21.73
CA GLY A 259 22.26 -20.39 22.41
C GLY A 259 22.02 -20.83 23.84
N LYS A 260 21.06 -20.29 24.62
CA LYS A 260 20.98 -20.54 26.06
C LYS A 260 19.95 -21.56 26.56
N HIS A 261 18.94 -21.92 25.77
CA HIS A 261 17.98 -22.98 26.15
C HIS A 261 17.61 -23.86 24.95
N VAL A 262 18.35 -24.94 24.78
CA VAL A 262 18.04 -25.97 23.78
C VAL A 262 16.99 -26.91 24.36
N THR A 263 15.73 -26.81 23.97
CA THR A 263 14.73 -27.86 24.16
C THR A 263 14.79 -28.85 22.98
N LYS A 264 14.40 -30.10 23.19
CA LYS A 264 14.53 -31.23 22.26
C LYS A 264 13.86 -31.05 20.87
N ASP A 265 13.04 -30.03 20.72
CA ASP A 265 12.25 -29.78 19.48
C ASP A 265 12.79 -28.64 18.61
N LYS A 266 14.01 -28.15 18.86
CA LYS A 266 14.63 -27.07 18.10
C LYS A 266 15.26 -27.59 16.82
N LEU A 267 15.05 -26.84 15.71
CA LEU A 267 15.87 -27.02 14.53
C LEU A 267 17.35 -26.88 14.92
N PRO A 268 18.22 -27.76 14.42
CA PRO A 268 19.62 -27.75 14.82
C PRO A 268 20.28 -26.40 14.51
N PRO A 269 21.31 -25.99 15.24
CA PRO A 269 22.15 -24.81 14.96
C PRO A 269 22.67 -24.74 13.51
N GLN A 270 22.58 -25.84 12.82
CA GLN A 270 22.91 -26.01 11.40
C GLN A 270 22.10 -25.11 10.44
N VAL A 271 20.86 -24.72 10.78
CA VAL A 271 20.02 -23.84 9.91
C VAL A 271 20.67 -22.46 9.78
N ARG A 272 21.03 -21.83 10.89
CA ARG A 272 21.71 -20.53 10.88
C ARG A 272 23.07 -20.61 10.17
N ALA A 273 23.84 -21.62 10.47
CA ALA A 273 25.12 -21.87 9.83
C ALA A 273 24.95 -22.16 8.33
N GLY A 274 23.92 -22.93 7.96
CA GLY A 274 23.60 -23.23 6.57
C GLY A 274 23.19 -22.00 5.75
N ILE A 275 22.42 -21.07 6.35
CA ILE A 275 22.09 -19.79 5.70
C ILE A 275 23.35 -18.95 5.51
N GLN A 276 24.13 -18.76 6.58
CA GLN A 276 25.35 -17.93 6.55
C GLN A 276 26.45 -18.46 5.64
N SER A 277 26.56 -19.79 5.51
CA SER A 277 27.52 -20.42 4.60
C SER A 277 27.05 -20.52 3.16
N GLY A 278 25.78 -20.13 2.87
CA GLY A 278 25.20 -20.28 1.54
C GLY A 278 24.80 -21.70 1.16
N THR A 279 24.82 -22.66 2.09
CA THR A 279 24.36 -24.04 1.82
C THR A 279 22.85 -24.19 1.84
N MET A 280 22.13 -23.17 2.37
CA MET A 280 20.67 -23.07 2.37
C MET A 280 20.19 -21.74 1.76
N PRO A 281 20.55 -21.42 0.50
CA PRO A 281 20.32 -20.08 -0.08
C PRO A 281 18.84 -19.74 -0.29
N TYR A 282 17.99 -20.76 -0.33
CA TYR A 282 16.54 -20.59 -0.60
C TYR A 282 15.68 -20.62 0.67
N LEU A 283 16.26 -20.76 1.86
CA LEU A 283 15.47 -20.94 3.08
C LEU A 283 14.74 -19.65 3.46
N VAL A 284 15.42 -18.50 3.47
CA VAL A 284 14.82 -17.19 3.78
C VAL A 284 13.72 -16.86 2.77
N PRO A 285 13.98 -16.84 1.45
CA PRO A 285 12.93 -16.56 0.47
C PRO A 285 11.76 -17.55 0.54
N ASN A 286 11.98 -18.83 0.77
CA ASN A 286 10.90 -19.81 0.90
C ASN A 286 10.01 -19.54 2.11
N ILE A 287 10.56 -19.11 3.24
CA ILE A 287 9.77 -18.78 4.42
C ILE A 287 8.94 -17.53 4.17
N ILE A 288 9.50 -16.49 3.53
CA ILE A 288 8.75 -15.29 3.17
C ILE A 288 7.64 -15.63 2.18
N HIS A 289 7.90 -16.40 1.13
CA HIS A 289 6.86 -16.88 0.21
C HIS A 289 5.75 -17.66 0.91
N THR A 290 6.12 -18.51 1.89
CA THR A 290 5.14 -19.26 2.68
C THR A 290 4.27 -18.32 3.51
N LEU A 291 4.87 -17.26 4.10
CA LEU A 291 4.13 -16.24 4.84
C LEU A 291 3.16 -15.49 3.92
N LEU A 292 3.60 -15.03 2.75
CA LEU A 292 2.74 -14.32 1.81
C LEU A 292 1.57 -15.20 1.34
N SER A 293 1.84 -16.48 1.05
CA SER A 293 0.79 -17.45 0.69
C SER A 293 -0.20 -17.68 1.83
N PHE A 294 0.30 -17.74 3.07
CA PHE A 294 -0.55 -17.85 4.26
C PHE A 294 -1.43 -16.61 4.42
N LEU A 295 -0.88 -15.40 4.23
CA LEU A 295 -1.60 -14.14 4.35
C LEU A 295 -2.68 -13.99 3.28
N THR A 296 -2.44 -14.42 2.03
CA THR A 296 -3.46 -14.46 0.97
C THR A 296 -4.62 -15.37 1.37
N TRP A 297 -4.33 -16.60 1.82
CA TRP A 297 -5.35 -17.50 2.35
C TRP A 297 -6.10 -16.89 3.54
N TYR A 298 -5.40 -16.22 4.45
CA TYR A 298 -5.98 -15.64 5.65
C TYR A 298 -6.99 -14.54 5.34
N LEU A 299 -6.70 -13.70 4.33
CA LEU A 299 -7.66 -12.71 3.81
C LEU A 299 -8.96 -13.40 3.38
N ASP A 300 -8.87 -14.39 2.48
CA ASP A 300 -10.04 -15.09 1.94
C ASP A 300 -10.83 -15.79 3.06
N PHE A 301 -10.12 -16.41 4.00
CA PHE A 301 -10.73 -17.09 5.13
C PHE A 301 -11.55 -16.14 6.01
N ILE A 302 -11.00 -14.98 6.39
CA ILE A 302 -11.71 -13.99 7.21
C ILE A 302 -12.93 -13.42 6.48
N GLN A 303 -12.81 -13.14 5.19
CA GLN A 303 -13.91 -12.64 4.38
C GLN A 303 -15.06 -13.64 4.28
N GLN A 304 -14.77 -14.93 4.11
CA GLN A 304 -15.77 -15.99 4.11
C GLN A 304 -16.49 -16.11 5.46
N GLN A 305 -15.75 -16.05 6.57
CA GLN A 305 -16.34 -16.07 7.91
C GLN A 305 -17.29 -14.89 8.12
N ASN A 306 -16.86 -13.67 7.79
CA ASN A 306 -17.70 -12.47 7.92
C ASN A 306 -18.97 -12.55 7.06
N SER A 307 -18.90 -13.09 5.86
CA SER A 307 -20.07 -13.28 4.97
C SER A 307 -21.08 -14.27 5.56
N THR A 308 -20.60 -15.35 6.18
CA THR A 308 -21.44 -16.38 6.80
C THR A 308 -22.19 -15.85 8.03
N PHE A 309 -21.52 -14.97 8.82
CA PHE A 309 -22.18 -14.32 9.97
C PHE A 309 -23.25 -13.31 9.55
N ALA A 310 -23.04 -12.57 8.46
CA ALA A 310 -24.01 -11.60 7.96
C ALA A 310 -25.30 -12.24 7.39
N HIS A 311 -25.26 -13.50 6.94
CA HIS A 311 -26.42 -14.23 6.43
C HIS A 311 -27.22 -14.96 7.53
N ASN A 312 -26.68 -15.09 8.73
CA ASN A 312 -27.31 -15.77 9.86
C ASN A 312 -27.94 -14.80 10.89
N GLN A 313 -27.96 -13.51 10.60
CA GLN A 313 -28.70 -12.45 11.34
C GLN A 313 -29.90 -11.97 10.53
#